data_e5aa037a7f94743bcbe38002c2992a42
#
_entry.id   e5aa037a7f94743bcbe38002c2992a42
#
_cell.length_a   1.000
_cell.length_b   1.000
_cell.length_c   1.000
_cell.angle_alpha   90.00
_cell.angle_beta   90.00
_cell.angle_gamma   90.00
#
_symmetry.space_group_name_H-M   'P 1'
#
loop_
_entity.id
_entity.type
_entity.pdbx_description
1 polymer ?
#
loop_
_entity_poly.entity_id
_entity_poly.type
_entity_poly.pdbx_seq_one_letter_code
_entity_poly.pdbx_strand_id
1 'polypeptide(L)'
;AVFGTTSEANSLALEEKISLLDDLIEAGIDPALLMPGTGCCSLTETVQLTTHAVQLGCQGTLMLPPFYYTDATDDGLFRSYAETIERVGDSALRIYLYDIPRFTGVNISLELIERLVTKYPSVIAGIKDSSGNWENTQSILERKWDDFRVFCGSETFLLQTMRAGGSGCISATVNI
;
A
#
# COMPACT_ATOMS: atom_id res chain seq x y z
N ALA A 1 -3.30 6.73 7.28
CA ALA A 1 -3.76 5.74 6.30
C ALA A 1 -5.18 5.30 6.66
N VAL A 2 -6.16 5.71 5.88
CA VAL A 2 -7.56 5.26 5.99
C VAL A 2 -7.76 4.01 5.13
N PHE A 3 -8.81 3.23 5.39
CA PHE A 3 -9.10 1.96 4.70
C PHE A 3 -8.01 0.91 4.78
N GLY A 4 -7.24 0.91 5.86
CA GLY A 4 -6.39 -0.20 6.22
C GLY A 4 -7.17 -1.32 6.94
N THR A 5 -6.46 -2.36 7.38
CA THR A 5 -7.04 -3.48 8.12
C THR A 5 -7.72 -3.02 9.42
N THR A 6 -7.12 -2.08 10.14
CA THR A 6 -7.67 -1.51 11.39
C THR A 6 -8.96 -0.72 11.16
N SER A 7 -9.13 -0.15 9.99
CA SER A 7 -10.36 0.57 9.59
C SER A 7 -11.42 -0.37 9.01
N GLU A 8 -11.26 -1.67 9.10
CA GLU A 8 -12.21 -2.68 8.61
C GLU A 8 -12.61 -2.49 7.14
N ALA A 9 -11.67 -2.05 6.31
CA ALA A 9 -11.92 -1.66 4.91
C ALA A 9 -12.65 -2.73 4.07
N ASN A 10 -12.43 -4.01 4.39
CA ASN A 10 -13.08 -5.12 3.67
C ASN A 10 -14.55 -5.32 4.07
N SER A 11 -15.04 -4.59 5.08
CA SER A 11 -16.46 -4.57 5.49
C SER A 11 -17.23 -3.42 4.84
N LEU A 12 -16.56 -2.54 4.10
CA LEU A 12 -17.16 -1.41 3.40
C LEU A 12 -17.29 -1.71 1.90
N ALA A 13 -18.42 -1.33 1.33
CA ALA A 13 -18.62 -1.31 -0.12
C ALA A 13 -17.71 -0.27 -0.78
N LEU A 14 -17.50 -0.38 -2.08
CA LEU A 14 -16.67 0.56 -2.83
C LEU A 14 -17.23 1.98 -2.75
N GLU A 15 -18.51 2.13 -2.93
CA GLU A 15 -19.21 3.41 -2.89
C GLU A 15 -19.12 4.08 -1.53
N GLU A 16 -19.15 3.30 -0.44
CA GLU A 16 -18.98 3.82 0.91
C GLU A 16 -17.55 4.35 1.13
N LYS A 17 -16.53 3.67 0.60
CA LYS A 17 -15.13 4.14 0.66
C LYS A 17 -14.94 5.43 -0.13
N ILE A 18 -15.52 5.51 -1.32
CA ILE A 18 -15.46 6.71 -2.17
C ILE A 18 -16.12 7.88 -1.43
N SER A 19 -17.37 7.71 -0.98
CA SER A 19 -18.10 8.75 -0.24
C SER A 19 -17.37 9.20 1.02
N LEU A 20 -16.84 8.25 1.82
CA LEU A 20 -16.12 8.59 3.03
C LEU A 20 -14.81 9.35 2.75
N LEU A 21 -14.13 9.05 1.63
CA LEU A 21 -12.94 9.80 1.25
C LEU A 21 -13.27 11.23 0.84
N ASP A 22 -14.37 11.43 0.11
CA ASP A 22 -14.91 12.76 -0.23
C ASP A 22 -15.29 13.53 1.04
N ASP A 23 -16.01 12.91 1.96
CA ASP A 23 -16.43 13.50 3.23
C ASP A 23 -15.24 13.96 4.08
N LEU A 24 -14.14 13.19 4.11
CA LEU A 24 -12.93 13.58 4.83
C LEU A 24 -12.30 14.85 4.26
N ILE A 25 -12.28 14.98 2.95
CA ILE A 25 -11.74 16.16 2.26
C ILE A 25 -12.68 17.37 2.44
N GLU A 26 -13.98 17.17 2.32
CA GLU A 26 -14.98 18.21 2.59
C GLU A 26 -14.94 18.69 4.05
N ALA A 27 -14.61 17.80 4.99
CA ALA A 27 -14.35 18.15 6.38
C ALA A 27 -13.05 18.92 6.63
N GLY A 28 -12.26 19.18 5.58
CA GLY A 28 -11.03 19.98 5.63
C GLY A 28 -9.76 19.19 5.88
N ILE A 29 -9.78 17.86 5.73
CA ILE A 29 -8.55 17.07 5.78
C ILE A 29 -7.77 17.28 4.48
N ASP A 30 -6.52 17.73 4.58
CA ASP A 30 -5.65 17.89 3.43
C ASP A 30 -5.37 16.53 2.76
N PRO A 31 -5.75 16.33 1.48
CA PRO A 31 -5.51 15.08 0.78
C PRO A 31 -4.01 14.69 0.72
N ALA A 32 -3.10 15.66 0.74
CA ALA A 32 -1.66 15.40 0.80
C ALA A 32 -1.21 14.68 2.08
N LEU A 33 -2.05 14.62 3.11
CA LEU A 33 -1.82 13.84 4.34
C LEU A 33 -2.44 12.45 4.29
N LEU A 34 -3.20 12.13 3.23
CA LEU A 34 -3.94 10.88 3.12
C LEU A 34 -3.18 9.84 2.28
N MET A 35 -3.22 8.62 2.77
CA MET A 35 -2.76 7.40 2.07
C MET A 35 -3.86 6.33 2.24
N PRO A 36 -4.95 6.40 1.46
CA PRO A 36 -6.03 5.43 1.58
C PRO A 36 -5.63 4.04 1.10
N GLY A 37 -6.18 3.00 1.74
CA GLY A 37 -6.08 1.63 1.29
C GLY A 37 -6.99 1.40 0.08
N THR A 38 -6.41 1.04 -1.06
CA THR A 38 -7.15 0.87 -2.32
C THR A 38 -7.12 -0.56 -2.86
N GLY A 39 -6.32 -1.46 -2.27
CA GLY A 39 -6.25 -2.85 -2.69
C GLY A 39 -7.55 -3.62 -2.37
N CYS A 40 -8.24 -4.08 -3.40
CA CYS A 40 -9.41 -4.94 -3.35
C CYS A 40 -9.11 -6.29 -4.01
N CYS A 41 -9.99 -7.29 -3.82
CA CYS A 41 -9.91 -8.54 -4.59
C CYS A 41 -10.23 -8.32 -6.06
N SER A 42 -11.15 -7.40 -6.36
CA SER A 42 -11.51 -7.00 -7.72
C SER A 42 -10.51 -5.99 -8.27
N LEU A 43 -9.91 -6.31 -9.42
CA LEU A 43 -9.03 -5.38 -10.15
C LEU A 43 -9.76 -4.08 -10.50
N THR A 44 -11.01 -4.18 -10.95
CA THR A 44 -11.80 -3.01 -11.35
C THR A 44 -12.06 -2.07 -10.17
N GLU A 45 -12.41 -2.61 -9.01
CA GLU A 45 -12.60 -1.82 -7.79
C GLU A 45 -11.29 -1.18 -7.31
N THR A 46 -10.17 -1.93 -7.38
CA THR A 46 -8.84 -1.40 -7.07
C THR A 46 -8.50 -0.22 -7.97
N VAL A 47 -8.71 -0.34 -9.28
CA VAL A 47 -8.47 0.75 -10.25
C VAL A 47 -9.37 1.95 -9.95
N GLN A 48 -10.67 1.71 -9.72
CA GLN A 48 -11.64 2.78 -9.48
C GLN A 48 -11.31 3.57 -8.21
N LEU A 49 -11.06 2.90 -7.08
CA LEU A 49 -10.73 3.55 -5.82
C LEU A 49 -9.36 4.25 -5.88
N THR A 50 -8.39 3.63 -6.56
CA THR A 50 -7.06 4.23 -6.76
C THR A 50 -7.15 5.50 -7.62
N THR A 51 -7.90 5.45 -8.72
CA THR A 51 -8.12 6.63 -9.59
C THR A 51 -8.78 7.76 -8.81
N HIS A 52 -9.79 7.45 -8.01
CA HIS A 52 -10.47 8.45 -7.17
C HIS A 52 -9.51 9.10 -6.18
N ALA A 53 -8.71 8.31 -5.46
CA ALA A 53 -7.71 8.83 -4.53
C ALA A 53 -6.66 9.76 -5.20
N VAL A 54 -6.21 9.40 -6.40
CA VAL A 54 -5.27 10.23 -7.17
C VAL A 54 -5.92 11.54 -7.61
N GLN A 55 -7.16 11.49 -8.11
CA GLN A 55 -7.91 12.68 -8.54
C GLN A 55 -8.18 13.67 -7.40
N LEU A 56 -8.34 13.17 -6.19
CA LEU A 56 -8.47 14.00 -4.98
C LEU A 56 -7.14 14.60 -4.50
N GLY A 57 -6.01 14.17 -5.07
CA GLY A 57 -4.68 14.65 -4.68
C GLY A 57 -4.11 13.97 -3.45
N CYS A 58 -4.55 12.75 -3.11
CA CYS A 58 -3.95 11.99 -2.02
C CYS A 58 -2.45 11.76 -2.28
N GLN A 59 -1.64 11.78 -1.21
CA GLN A 59 -0.18 11.63 -1.30
C GLN A 59 0.25 10.29 -1.94
N GLY A 60 -0.58 9.28 -1.86
CA GLY A 60 -0.38 7.95 -2.41
C GLY A 60 -1.48 7.00 -1.96
N THR A 61 -1.37 5.76 -2.35
CA THR A 61 -2.33 4.71 -1.98
C THR A 61 -1.62 3.52 -1.34
N LEU A 62 -2.22 2.94 -0.32
CA LEU A 62 -1.75 1.72 0.32
C LEU A 62 -2.45 0.52 -0.33
N MET A 63 -1.70 -0.30 -1.07
CA MET A 63 -2.31 -1.30 -1.94
C MET A 63 -1.94 -2.73 -1.53
N LEU A 64 -2.95 -3.48 -1.07
CA LEU A 64 -2.85 -4.92 -0.88
C LEU A 64 -2.66 -5.64 -2.23
N PRO A 65 -1.97 -6.79 -2.28
CA PRO A 65 -2.10 -7.70 -3.40
C PRO A 65 -3.53 -8.26 -3.47
N PRO A 66 -3.99 -8.81 -4.60
CA PRO A 66 -5.21 -9.61 -4.61
C PRO A 66 -5.06 -10.77 -3.62
N PHE A 67 -6.05 -10.97 -2.74
CA PHE A 67 -5.86 -11.78 -1.52
C PHE A 67 -6.85 -12.93 -1.33
N TYR A 68 -7.90 -13.06 -2.14
CA TYR A 68 -8.87 -14.16 -2.01
C TYR A 68 -8.33 -15.48 -2.59
N TYR A 69 -7.64 -15.40 -3.73
CA TYR A 69 -6.97 -16.53 -4.36
C TYR A 69 -5.49 -16.50 -3.98
N THR A 70 -5.12 -17.30 -2.99
CA THR A 70 -3.82 -17.22 -2.31
C THR A 70 -2.66 -17.89 -3.03
N ASP A 71 -2.93 -18.74 -4.04
CA ASP A 71 -1.91 -19.43 -4.84
C ASP A 71 -1.32 -18.55 -5.96
N ALA A 72 -1.35 -17.24 -5.77
CA ALA A 72 -0.82 -16.30 -6.74
C ALA A 72 0.72 -16.38 -6.82
N THR A 73 1.24 -16.49 -8.04
CA THR A 73 2.68 -16.40 -8.29
C THR A 73 3.14 -14.94 -8.37
N ASP A 74 4.44 -14.69 -8.18
CA ASP A 74 5.02 -13.35 -8.36
C ASP A 74 4.71 -12.76 -9.74
N ASP A 75 4.67 -13.59 -10.79
CA ASP A 75 4.27 -13.15 -12.13
C ASP A 75 2.80 -12.71 -12.18
N GLY A 76 1.91 -13.41 -11.49
CA GLY A 76 0.51 -13.04 -11.37
C GLY A 76 0.34 -11.75 -10.61
N LEU A 77 1.02 -11.60 -9.47
CA LEU A 77 1.03 -10.38 -8.66
C LEU A 77 1.60 -9.19 -9.42
N PHE A 78 2.73 -9.38 -10.11
CA PHE A 78 3.32 -8.34 -10.96
C PHE A 78 2.33 -7.84 -12.00
N ARG A 79 1.65 -8.76 -12.72
CA ARG A 79 0.63 -8.39 -13.71
C ARG A 79 -0.54 -7.63 -13.09
N SER A 80 -0.98 -8.04 -11.91
CA SER A 80 -2.09 -7.36 -11.20
C SER A 80 -1.73 -5.91 -10.86
N TYR A 81 -0.54 -5.65 -10.32
CA TYR A 81 -0.06 -4.30 -10.07
C TYR A 81 0.14 -3.51 -11.37
N ALA A 82 0.76 -4.12 -12.38
CA ALA A 82 0.98 -3.50 -13.68
C ALA A 82 -0.34 -3.07 -14.34
N GLU A 83 -1.33 -3.95 -14.40
CA GLU A 83 -2.67 -3.63 -14.92
C GLU A 83 -3.34 -2.50 -14.15
N THR A 84 -3.21 -2.48 -12.83
CA THR A 84 -3.75 -1.37 -12.02
C THR A 84 -3.08 -0.06 -12.39
N ILE A 85 -1.76 -0.02 -12.47
CA ILE A 85 -0.97 1.17 -12.81
C ILE A 85 -1.35 1.68 -14.22
N GLU A 86 -1.38 0.78 -15.19
CA GLU A 86 -1.65 1.11 -16.59
C GLU A 86 -3.09 1.59 -16.81
N ARG A 87 -4.06 1.02 -16.08
CA ARG A 87 -5.46 1.44 -16.18
C ARG A 87 -5.74 2.76 -15.46
N VAL A 88 -5.07 3.03 -14.34
CA VAL A 88 -5.13 4.35 -13.68
C VAL A 88 -4.50 5.40 -14.59
N GLY A 89 -3.34 5.12 -15.18
CA GLY A 89 -2.71 5.93 -16.23
C GLY A 89 -2.38 7.37 -15.83
N ASP A 90 -2.24 7.65 -14.53
CA ASP A 90 -1.96 8.99 -14.02
C ASP A 90 -0.52 9.08 -13.50
N SER A 91 0.19 10.11 -13.92
CA SER A 91 1.59 10.36 -13.55
C SER A 91 1.77 10.75 -12.06
N ALA A 92 0.72 11.21 -11.40
CA ALA A 92 0.71 11.50 -9.97
C ALA A 92 0.51 10.25 -9.09
N LEU A 93 0.24 9.09 -9.68
CA LEU A 93 0.03 7.86 -8.95
C LEU A 93 1.26 7.46 -8.14
N ARG A 94 1.08 7.25 -6.84
CA ARG A 94 2.08 6.75 -5.91
C ARG A 94 1.49 5.56 -5.14
N ILE A 95 2.10 4.38 -5.30
CA ILE A 95 1.65 3.14 -4.64
C ILE A 95 2.65 2.77 -3.54
N TYR A 96 2.12 2.55 -2.35
CA TYR A 96 2.79 1.89 -1.24
C TYR A 96 2.25 0.46 -1.17
N LEU A 97 3.08 -0.50 -1.46
CA LEU A 97 2.72 -1.92 -1.36
C LEU A 97 2.36 -2.26 0.07
N TYR A 98 1.35 -3.11 0.27
CA TYR A 98 0.95 -3.51 1.62
C TYR A 98 1.12 -5.01 1.79
N ASP A 99 2.21 -5.41 2.44
CA ASP A 99 2.50 -6.79 2.78
C ASP A 99 1.96 -7.13 4.17
N ILE A 100 0.93 -7.97 4.21
CA ILE A 100 0.30 -8.45 5.46
C ILE A 100 -0.15 -9.92 5.30
N PRO A 101 0.79 -10.85 5.14
CA PRO A 101 0.51 -12.24 4.77
C PRO A 101 -0.38 -12.98 5.77
N ARG A 102 -0.38 -12.57 7.04
CA ARG A 102 -1.29 -13.13 8.05
C ARG A 102 -2.77 -13.03 7.67
N PHE A 103 -3.16 -11.98 6.94
CA PHE A 103 -4.55 -11.74 6.53
C PHE A 103 -4.77 -12.02 5.05
N THR A 104 -3.81 -11.70 4.20
CA THR A 104 -3.93 -11.90 2.76
C THR A 104 -3.68 -13.34 2.32
N GLY A 105 -2.91 -14.12 3.10
CA GLY A 105 -2.38 -15.40 2.64
C GLY A 105 -1.36 -15.29 1.50
N VAL A 106 -0.97 -14.07 1.13
CA VAL A 106 -0.08 -13.76 0.00
C VAL A 106 1.08 -12.92 0.52
N ASN A 107 2.31 -13.30 0.18
CA ASN A 107 3.52 -12.52 0.46
C ASN A 107 3.88 -11.67 -0.75
N ILE A 108 4.47 -10.51 -0.50
CA ILE A 108 5.13 -9.69 -1.51
C ILE A 108 6.63 -9.97 -1.40
N SER A 109 7.15 -10.79 -2.29
CA SER A 109 8.57 -11.18 -2.28
C SER A 109 9.48 -9.98 -2.59
N LEU A 110 10.74 -10.07 -2.14
CA LEU A 110 11.74 -9.06 -2.44
C LEU A 110 12.01 -8.95 -3.96
N GLU A 111 11.93 -10.07 -4.67
CA GLU A 111 12.07 -10.14 -6.13
C GLU A 111 10.91 -9.42 -6.83
N LEU A 112 9.69 -9.60 -6.34
CA LEU A 112 8.52 -8.89 -6.87
C LEU A 112 8.65 -7.38 -6.66
N ILE A 113 9.06 -6.94 -5.48
CA ILE A 113 9.28 -5.51 -5.18
C ILE A 113 10.33 -4.95 -6.16
N GLU A 114 11.46 -5.62 -6.33
CA GLU A 114 12.54 -5.17 -7.22
C GLU A 114 12.08 -5.03 -8.68
N ARG A 115 11.29 -6.00 -9.17
CA ARG A 115 10.70 -5.96 -10.51
C ARG A 115 9.75 -4.79 -10.68
N LEU A 116 8.90 -4.53 -9.68
CA LEU A 116 7.92 -3.43 -9.69
C LEU A 116 8.62 -2.07 -9.65
N VAL A 117 9.60 -1.89 -8.75
CA VAL A 117 10.39 -0.65 -8.65
C VAL A 117 11.16 -0.38 -9.94
N THR A 118 11.77 -1.42 -10.53
CA THR A 118 12.51 -1.28 -11.80
C THR A 118 11.61 -0.87 -12.96
N LYS A 119 10.41 -1.45 -13.03
CA LYS A 119 9.47 -1.16 -14.14
C LYS A 119 8.73 0.16 -13.96
N TYR A 120 8.41 0.53 -12.71
CA TYR A 120 7.58 1.68 -12.38
C TYR A 120 8.22 2.55 -11.27
N PRO A 121 9.46 3.08 -11.48
CA PRO A 121 10.26 3.70 -10.43
C PRO A 121 9.61 4.94 -9.81
N SER A 122 8.80 5.67 -10.56
CA SER A 122 8.09 6.86 -10.06
C SER A 122 6.74 6.55 -9.43
N VAL A 123 6.23 5.34 -9.62
CA VAL A 123 4.89 4.95 -9.16
C VAL A 123 4.97 4.11 -7.89
N ILE A 124 5.89 3.14 -7.85
CA ILE A 124 6.08 2.30 -6.65
C ILE A 124 6.92 3.07 -5.64
N ALA A 125 6.24 3.74 -4.72
CA ALA A 125 6.82 4.73 -3.81
C ALA A 125 7.23 4.15 -2.45
N GLY A 126 6.93 2.89 -2.19
CA GLY A 126 7.31 2.28 -0.92
C GLY A 126 6.53 1.02 -0.58
N ILE A 127 6.68 0.61 0.67
CA ILE A 127 5.99 -0.54 1.23
C ILE A 127 5.65 -0.30 2.70
N LYS A 128 4.49 -0.81 3.12
CA LYS A 128 4.19 -1.11 4.52
C LYS A 128 4.37 -2.60 4.72
N ASP A 129 5.39 -2.98 5.48
CA ASP A 129 5.66 -4.37 5.84
C ASP A 129 5.01 -4.72 7.17
N SER A 130 3.93 -5.50 7.10
CA SER A 130 3.22 -6.08 8.25
C SER A 130 3.39 -7.60 8.32
N SER A 131 4.49 -8.13 7.77
CA SER A 131 4.82 -9.57 7.86
C SER A 131 5.03 -10.05 9.29
N GLY A 132 5.40 -9.14 10.20
CA GLY A 132 5.78 -9.46 11.57
C GLY A 132 7.20 -10.09 11.68
N ASN A 133 7.97 -10.03 10.61
CA ASN A 133 9.33 -10.56 10.54
C ASN A 133 10.34 -9.43 10.30
N TRP A 134 11.21 -9.16 11.29
CA TRP A 134 12.22 -8.11 11.18
C TRP A 134 13.20 -8.34 10.02
N GLU A 135 13.62 -9.59 9.80
CA GLU A 135 14.56 -9.93 8.72
C GLU A 135 14.00 -9.56 7.34
N ASN A 136 12.66 -9.70 7.15
CA ASN A 136 11.99 -9.24 5.94
C ASN A 136 12.08 -7.72 5.79
N THR A 137 11.67 -6.97 6.82
CA THR A 137 11.77 -5.50 6.82
C THR A 137 13.20 -5.04 6.57
N GLN A 138 14.19 -5.67 7.22
CA GLN A 138 15.60 -5.34 7.08
C GLN A 138 16.09 -5.59 5.64
N SER A 139 15.74 -6.72 5.04
CA SER A 139 16.16 -7.06 3.68
C SER A 139 15.63 -6.07 2.63
N ILE A 140 14.43 -5.52 2.86
CA ILE A 140 13.85 -4.47 2.02
C ILE A 140 14.62 -3.16 2.21
N LEU A 141 14.91 -2.76 3.45
CA LEU A 141 15.67 -1.54 3.76
C LEU A 141 17.10 -1.56 3.19
N GLU A 142 17.76 -2.72 3.15
CA GLU A 142 19.11 -2.90 2.63
C GLU A 142 19.20 -2.65 1.11
N ARG A 143 18.09 -2.71 0.37
CA ARG A 143 18.06 -2.45 -1.07
C ARG A 143 18.30 -0.98 -1.43
N LYS A 144 17.88 -0.05 -0.56
CA LYS A 144 18.10 1.40 -0.72
C LYS A 144 17.68 1.94 -2.09
N TRP A 145 16.53 1.48 -2.59
CA TRP A 145 15.97 2.03 -3.82
C TRP A 145 15.70 3.53 -3.67
N ASP A 146 15.97 4.28 -4.71
CA ASP A 146 15.72 5.72 -4.74
C ASP A 146 14.22 6.01 -4.60
N ASP A 147 13.86 7.03 -3.81
CA ASP A 147 12.48 7.49 -3.55
C ASP A 147 11.51 6.38 -3.09
N PHE A 148 12.04 5.33 -2.45
CA PHE A 148 11.26 4.23 -1.92
C PHE A 148 11.21 4.25 -0.40
N ARG A 149 10.01 4.34 0.17
CA ARG A 149 9.80 4.47 1.61
C ARG A 149 9.34 3.17 2.24
N VAL A 150 9.98 2.79 3.35
CA VAL A 150 9.64 1.58 4.10
C VAL A 150 9.00 1.96 5.43
N PHE A 151 7.78 1.49 5.64
CA PHE A 151 7.05 1.60 6.90
C PHE A 151 6.90 0.23 7.54
N CYS A 152 7.29 0.07 8.82
CA CYS A 152 6.95 -1.14 9.55
C CYS A 152 5.47 -1.13 9.95
N GLY A 153 4.86 -2.30 9.98
CA GLY A 153 3.46 -2.49 10.38
C GLY A 153 3.28 -2.74 11.88
N SER A 154 4.38 -2.87 12.63
CA SER A 154 4.38 -3.03 14.07
C SER A 154 5.28 -1.98 14.72
N GLU A 155 4.76 -1.31 15.74
CA GLU A 155 5.52 -0.35 16.55
C GLU A 155 6.72 -0.97 17.27
N THR A 156 6.71 -2.29 17.48
CA THR A 156 7.86 -3.01 18.07
C THR A 156 9.11 -2.88 17.19
N PHE A 157 8.94 -2.72 15.90
CA PHE A 157 10.04 -2.54 14.94
C PHE A 157 10.35 -1.08 14.61
N LEU A 158 9.58 -0.11 15.14
CA LEU A 158 9.75 1.30 14.79
C LEU A 158 11.19 1.80 14.98
N LEU A 159 11.78 1.56 16.14
CA LEU A 159 13.13 2.04 16.44
C LEU A 159 14.18 1.42 15.51
N GLN A 160 14.07 0.12 15.23
CA GLN A 160 14.98 -0.59 14.32
C GLN A 160 14.82 -0.08 12.89
N THR A 161 13.56 0.08 12.44
CA THR A 161 13.23 0.63 11.11
C THR A 161 13.82 2.01 10.91
N MET A 162 13.65 2.92 11.86
CA MET A 162 14.21 4.28 11.78
C MET A 162 15.74 4.28 11.77
N ARG A 163 16.39 3.44 12.58
CA ARG A 163 17.86 3.31 12.60
C ARG A 163 18.43 2.74 11.31
N ALA A 164 17.67 1.90 10.62
CA ALA A 164 18.04 1.31 9.34
C ALA A 164 17.68 2.19 8.12
N GLY A 165 17.16 3.40 8.35
CA GLY A 165 16.82 4.36 7.29
C GLY A 165 15.38 4.26 6.77
N GLY A 166 14.49 3.58 7.50
CA GLY A 166 13.06 3.53 7.17
C GLY A 166 12.33 4.84 7.47
N SER A 167 11.09 4.92 7.04
CA SER A 167 10.29 6.16 7.02
C SER A 167 9.30 6.29 8.19
N GLY A 168 9.10 5.22 8.97
CA GLY A 168 8.18 5.25 10.11
C GLY A 168 7.41 3.96 10.32
N CYS A 169 6.26 4.09 10.98
CA CYS A 169 5.36 2.98 11.30
C CYS A 169 3.92 3.32 10.92
N ILE A 170 3.20 2.35 10.36
CA ILE A 170 1.75 2.42 10.15
C ILE A 170 1.16 1.21 10.89
N SER A 171 0.77 1.40 12.16
CA SER A 171 0.31 0.35 13.06
C SER A 171 -1.07 0.65 13.62
N ALA A 172 -1.76 -0.38 14.13
CA ALA A 172 -3.05 -0.25 14.80
C ALA A 172 -2.92 0.47 16.16
N THR A 173 -1.92 0.08 16.95
CA THR A 173 -1.73 0.55 18.33
C THR A 173 -1.23 1.99 18.44
N VAL A 174 -0.72 2.60 17.36
CA VAL A 174 -0.34 4.02 17.36
C VAL A 174 -1.55 4.98 17.33
N ASN A 175 -2.77 4.44 17.31
CA ASN A 175 -4.01 5.23 17.32
C ASN A 175 -4.59 5.41 18.74
N ILE A 176 -3.90 4.97 19.77
CA ILE A 176 -4.34 5.06 21.19
C ILE A 176 -3.30 5.80 22.03
#